data_f1434ba019491d9a604359521b56b7a8
#
_entry.id   f1434ba019491d9a604359521b56b7a8
#
_cell.length_a   1.000
_cell.length_b   1.000
_cell.length_c   1.000
_cell.angle_alpha   90.00
_cell.angle_beta   90.00
_cell.angle_gamma   90.00
#
_symmetry.space_group_name_H-M   'P 1'
#
loop_
_entity.id
_entity.type
_entity.pdbx_description
1 polymer ?
#
loop_
_entity_poly.entity_id
_entity_poly.type
_entity_poly.pdbx_seq_one_letter_code
_entity_poly.pdbx_strand_id
1 'polypeptide(L)'
;DVDAHLEAIAAAHGPFVVHLRGTGTFRPVSPVVFVALARGIADCEQLELATRRGPLAGPLRFPYHPHVTVAQEVDDDALDAVEQELADFDGTFEVTTLDRYVNDEDGMWRPVRSFALTGPAHLTSDGTRP
;
A
#
# COMPACT_ATOMS: atom_id res chain seq x y z
N ASP A 1 -14.29 -7.72 -15.84
CA ASP A 1 -14.64 -6.44 -15.22
C ASP A 1 -13.78 -6.20 -13.97
N VAL A 2 -13.14 -5.03 -13.92
CA VAL A 2 -12.22 -4.68 -12.84
C VAL A 2 -12.94 -4.61 -11.49
N ASP A 3 -14.11 -3.97 -11.43
CA ASP A 3 -14.84 -3.85 -10.16
C ASP A 3 -15.31 -5.21 -9.64
N ALA A 4 -15.78 -6.10 -10.50
CA ALA A 4 -16.17 -7.45 -10.08
C ALA A 4 -14.97 -8.24 -9.54
N HIS A 5 -13.80 -8.06 -10.17
CA HIS A 5 -12.54 -8.69 -9.72
C HIS A 5 -12.15 -8.19 -8.33
N LEU A 6 -12.18 -6.88 -8.12
CA LEU A 6 -11.82 -6.28 -6.82
C LEU A 6 -12.84 -6.64 -5.73
N GLU A 7 -14.12 -6.72 -6.08
CA GLU A 7 -15.18 -7.14 -5.17
C GLU A 7 -14.96 -8.58 -4.68
N ALA A 8 -14.57 -9.47 -5.58
CA ALA A 8 -14.26 -10.86 -5.23
C ALA A 8 -13.03 -10.96 -4.32
N ILE A 9 -12.01 -10.16 -4.58
CA ILE A 9 -10.81 -10.11 -3.74
C ILE A 9 -11.17 -9.62 -2.34
N ALA A 10 -11.94 -8.55 -2.24
CA ALA A 10 -12.33 -7.99 -0.93
C ALA A 10 -13.17 -8.97 -0.12
N ALA A 11 -14.01 -9.76 -0.80
CA ALA A 11 -14.82 -10.79 -0.13
C ALA A 11 -13.98 -11.99 0.35
N ALA A 12 -12.81 -12.20 -0.23
CA ALA A 12 -11.92 -13.31 0.10
C ALA A 12 -10.83 -12.95 1.14
N HIS A 13 -10.69 -11.67 1.48
CA HIS A 13 -9.65 -11.19 2.39
C HIS A 13 -10.28 -10.36 3.50
N GLY A 14 -9.84 -10.59 4.75
CA GLY A 14 -10.33 -9.85 5.91
C GLY A 14 -9.51 -8.62 6.23
N PRO A 15 -10.04 -7.75 7.10
CA PRO A 15 -9.26 -6.61 7.61
C PRO A 15 -7.99 -7.06 8.32
N PHE A 16 -6.98 -6.20 8.33
CA PHE A 16 -5.71 -6.50 8.99
C PHE A 16 -5.07 -5.23 9.52
N VAL A 17 -4.13 -5.41 10.45
CA VAL A 17 -3.43 -4.32 11.11
C VAL A 17 -2.15 -3.99 10.33
N VAL A 18 -1.90 -2.71 10.11
CA VAL A 18 -0.64 -2.20 9.59
C VAL A 18 0.05 -1.39 10.69
N HIS A 19 1.33 -1.69 10.91
CA HIS A 19 2.19 -0.89 11.77
C HIS A 19 3.21 -0.17 10.89
N LEU A 20 3.16 1.16 10.91
CA LEU A 20 4.11 2.01 10.20
C LEU A 20 5.20 2.42 11.18
N ARG A 21 6.46 2.28 10.78
CA ARG A 21 7.58 2.62 11.64
C ARG A 21 8.78 3.04 10.82
N GLY A 22 9.25 4.26 11.07
CA GLY A 22 10.44 4.79 10.41
C GLY A 22 10.22 5.14 8.96
N THR A 23 11.28 5.59 8.31
CA THR A 23 11.25 6.07 6.92
C THR A 23 12.18 5.27 6.03
N GLY A 24 11.95 5.37 4.73
CA GLY A 24 12.85 4.87 3.70
C GLY A 24 12.74 5.74 2.47
N THR A 25 13.56 5.45 1.47
CA THR A 25 13.58 6.21 0.22
C THR A 25 13.84 5.28 -0.95
N PHE A 26 13.26 5.61 -2.10
CA PHE A 26 13.54 4.88 -3.34
C PHE A 26 14.68 5.51 -4.14
N ARG A 27 15.32 6.56 -3.62
CA ARG A 27 16.46 7.18 -4.29
C ARG A 27 17.64 6.20 -4.39
N PRO A 28 18.41 6.21 -5.46
CA PRO A 28 18.36 7.16 -6.59
C PRO A 28 17.37 6.77 -7.70
N VAL A 29 16.63 5.67 -7.57
CA VAL A 29 15.71 5.21 -8.62
C VAL A 29 14.54 6.18 -8.79
N SER A 30 13.95 6.64 -7.68
CA SER A 30 12.87 7.63 -7.68
C SER A 30 13.05 8.63 -6.54
N PRO A 31 12.66 9.90 -6.74
CA PRO A 31 12.77 10.94 -5.70
C PRO A 31 11.58 10.84 -4.73
N VAL A 32 11.53 9.77 -3.96
CA VAL A 32 10.41 9.45 -3.07
C VAL A 32 10.93 9.12 -1.68
N VAL A 33 10.29 9.70 -0.65
CA VAL A 33 10.44 9.30 0.75
C VAL A 33 9.12 8.74 1.24
N PHE A 34 9.18 7.65 1.98
CA PHE A 34 7.99 6.95 2.47
C PHE A 34 8.14 6.58 3.94
N VAL A 35 7.01 6.31 4.58
CA VAL A 35 6.97 5.67 5.90
C VAL A 35 6.85 4.16 5.65
N ALA A 36 7.69 3.39 6.33
CA ALA A 36 7.82 1.96 6.08
C ALA A 36 6.81 1.15 6.90
N LEU A 37 6.43 -0.02 6.38
CA LEU A 37 5.64 -0.97 7.13
C LEU A 37 6.54 -1.88 7.95
N ALA A 38 6.23 -2.03 9.23
CA ALA A 38 6.86 -3.01 10.12
C ALA A 38 5.96 -4.24 10.32
N ARG A 39 4.64 -4.10 10.10
CA ARG A 39 3.65 -5.17 10.21
C ARG A 39 2.58 -4.99 9.15
N GLY A 40 2.00 -6.09 8.66
CA GLY A 40 0.97 -6.08 7.63
C GLY A 40 1.54 -6.26 6.22
N ILE A 41 2.83 -6.48 6.10
CA ILE A 41 3.50 -6.65 4.80
C ILE A 41 2.95 -7.87 4.06
N ALA A 42 2.83 -9.02 4.75
CA ALA A 42 2.34 -10.25 4.14
C ALA A 42 0.89 -10.10 3.66
N ASP A 43 0.04 -9.42 4.44
CA ASP A 43 -1.34 -9.16 4.05
C ASP A 43 -1.41 -8.28 2.80
N CYS A 44 -0.59 -7.23 2.74
CA CYS A 44 -0.50 -6.36 1.56
C CYS A 44 -0.02 -7.15 0.34
N GLU A 45 0.96 -8.03 0.52
CA GLU A 45 1.47 -8.87 -0.57
C GLU A 45 0.41 -9.82 -1.11
N GLN A 46 -0.40 -10.40 -0.23
CA GLN A 46 -1.50 -11.28 -0.64
C GLN A 46 -2.54 -10.53 -1.47
N LEU A 47 -2.91 -9.32 -1.04
CA LEU A 47 -3.85 -8.48 -1.79
C LEU A 47 -3.26 -8.09 -3.15
N GLU A 48 -1.99 -7.72 -3.19
CA GLU A 48 -1.33 -7.34 -4.43
C GLU A 48 -1.30 -8.51 -5.42
N LEU A 49 -0.90 -9.69 -4.97
CA LEU A 49 -0.88 -10.89 -5.81
C LEU A 49 -2.26 -11.22 -6.37
N ALA A 50 -3.30 -11.15 -5.54
CA ALA A 50 -4.67 -11.41 -5.98
C ALA A 50 -5.13 -10.35 -6.98
N THR A 51 -4.80 -9.08 -6.75
CA THR A 51 -5.18 -7.96 -7.60
C THR A 51 -4.54 -8.07 -8.99
N ARG A 52 -3.30 -8.51 -9.06
CA ARG A 52 -2.53 -8.64 -10.30
C ARG A 52 -2.96 -9.80 -11.20
N ARG A 53 -3.98 -10.55 -10.83
CA ARG A 53 -4.55 -11.63 -11.63
C ARG A 53 -5.74 -11.11 -12.43
N GLY A 54 -6.17 -11.87 -13.45
CA GLY A 54 -7.36 -11.55 -14.23
C GLY A 54 -7.21 -10.24 -15.01
N PRO A 55 -8.19 -9.34 -14.94
CA PRO A 55 -8.20 -8.14 -15.78
C PRO A 55 -7.07 -7.15 -15.51
N LEU A 56 -6.40 -7.27 -14.36
CA LEU A 56 -5.27 -6.42 -14.01
C LEU A 56 -3.93 -7.15 -14.12
N ALA A 57 -3.90 -8.31 -14.76
CA ALA A 57 -2.67 -9.08 -14.94
C ALA A 57 -1.69 -8.32 -15.83
N GLY A 58 -0.42 -8.41 -15.47
CA GLY A 58 0.65 -7.78 -16.24
C GLY A 58 1.96 -7.84 -15.48
N PRO A 59 3.07 -7.56 -16.16
CA PRO A 59 4.37 -7.59 -15.50
C PRO A 59 4.53 -6.38 -14.57
N LEU A 60 5.23 -6.59 -13.45
CA LEU A 60 5.63 -5.51 -12.58
C LEU A 60 6.89 -4.85 -13.14
N ARG A 61 6.89 -3.52 -13.15
CA ARG A 61 8.08 -2.76 -13.52
C ARG A 61 9.14 -2.86 -12.42
N PHE A 62 8.70 -2.89 -11.16
CA PHE A 62 9.54 -3.05 -9.99
C PHE A 62 8.88 -4.06 -9.04
N PRO A 63 9.66 -4.73 -8.16
CA PRO A 63 9.05 -5.56 -7.12
C PRO A 63 8.08 -4.74 -6.28
N TYR A 64 6.99 -5.37 -5.89
CA TYR A 64 6.00 -4.72 -5.03
C TYR A 64 6.62 -4.42 -3.66
N HIS A 65 6.40 -3.20 -3.18
CA HIS A 65 6.88 -2.73 -1.88
C HIS A 65 5.78 -1.90 -1.22
N PRO A 66 5.06 -2.45 -0.22
CA PRO A 66 4.01 -1.68 0.45
C PRO A 66 4.63 -0.55 1.25
N HIS A 67 4.08 0.65 1.10
CA HIS A 67 4.63 1.85 1.71
C HIS A 67 3.59 2.96 1.73
N VAL A 68 3.85 4.01 2.52
CA VAL A 68 3.05 5.23 2.51
C VAL A 68 3.98 6.39 2.11
N THR A 69 3.78 6.90 0.91
CA THR A 69 4.57 8.02 0.40
C THR A 69 4.22 9.30 1.15
N VAL A 70 5.24 10.00 1.65
CA VAL A 70 5.07 11.26 2.38
C VAL A 70 5.70 12.45 1.67
N ALA A 71 6.63 12.22 0.73
CA ALA A 71 7.21 13.29 -0.08
C ALA A 71 7.70 12.72 -1.41
N GLN A 72 7.47 13.46 -2.49
CA GLN A 72 7.92 13.09 -3.84
C GLN A 72 8.04 14.31 -4.72
N GLU A 73 8.90 14.19 -5.75
CA GLU A 73 9.05 15.23 -6.79
C GLU A 73 9.48 16.59 -6.21
N VAL A 74 10.22 16.58 -5.10
CA VAL A 74 10.84 17.77 -4.49
C VAL A 74 12.36 17.56 -4.49
N ASP A 75 13.13 18.62 -4.18
CA ASP A 75 14.59 18.51 -4.20
C ASP A 75 15.14 17.60 -3.09
N ASP A 76 16.39 17.19 -3.23
CA ASP A 76 17.02 16.26 -2.30
C ASP A 76 17.07 16.79 -0.88
N ASP A 77 17.29 18.09 -0.69
CA ASP A 77 17.32 18.68 0.65
C ASP A 77 15.96 18.57 1.34
N ALA A 78 14.88 18.78 0.59
CA ALA A 78 13.52 18.62 1.13
C ALA A 78 13.23 17.16 1.44
N LEU A 79 13.65 16.22 0.59
CA LEU A 79 13.49 14.79 0.84
C LEU A 79 14.27 14.36 2.08
N ASP A 80 15.51 14.82 2.23
CA ASP A 80 16.34 14.54 3.40
C ASP A 80 15.68 15.04 4.69
N ALA A 81 15.13 16.25 4.64
CA ALA A 81 14.45 16.84 5.81
C ALA A 81 13.26 16.02 6.25
N VAL A 82 12.41 15.59 5.32
CA VAL A 82 11.24 14.74 5.62
C VAL A 82 11.67 13.39 6.16
N GLU A 83 12.68 12.78 5.55
CA GLU A 83 13.19 11.48 5.98
C GLU A 83 13.69 11.54 7.43
N GLN A 84 14.41 12.59 7.80
CA GLN A 84 14.91 12.78 9.16
C GLN A 84 13.79 13.12 10.14
N GLU A 85 12.87 13.98 9.75
CA GLU A 85 11.78 14.41 10.61
C GLU A 85 10.86 13.26 11.00
N LEU A 86 10.62 12.32 10.09
CA LEU A 86 9.73 11.18 10.32
C LEU A 86 10.48 9.88 10.67
N ALA A 87 11.80 9.95 10.90
CA ALA A 87 12.61 8.76 11.16
C ALA A 87 12.13 7.96 12.38
N ASP A 88 11.54 8.65 13.36
CA ASP A 88 11.02 8.02 14.59
C ASP A 88 9.49 7.83 14.54
N PHE A 89 8.89 8.01 13.36
CA PHE A 89 7.43 7.84 13.24
C PHE A 89 7.02 6.41 13.63
N ASP A 90 5.94 6.31 14.39
CA ASP A 90 5.38 5.04 14.83
C ASP A 90 3.86 5.18 14.90
N GLY A 91 3.15 4.40 14.10
CA GLY A 91 1.68 4.48 14.07
C GLY A 91 1.09 3.15 13.63
N THR A 92 -0.08 2.85 14.16
CA THR A 92 -0.79 1.60 13.87
C THR A 92 -2.22 1.91 13.45
N PHE A 93 -2.72 1.21 12.44
CA PHE A 93 -4.10 1.34 12.01
C PHE A 93 -4.61 0.03 11.39
N GLU A 94 -5.93 -0.09 11.29
CA GLU A 94 -6.54 -1.23 10.65
C GLU A 94 -6.90 -0.90 9.21
N VAL A 95 -6.51 -1.78 8.29
CA VAL A 95 -6.92 -1.71 6.89
C VAL A 95 -8.24 -2.45 6.75
N THR A 96 -9.29 -1.73 6.35
CA THR A 96 -10.64 -2.27 6.26
C THR A 96 -11.21 -2.26 4.85
N THR A 97 -10.52 -1.60 3.92
CA THR A 97 -10.98 -1.48 2.53
C THR A 97 -9.85 -1.64 1.53
N LEU A 98 -10.23 -2.05 0.35
CA LEU A 98 -9.42 -2.02 -0.86
C LEU A 98 -10.07 -0.99 -1.78
N ASP A 99 -9.31 0.00 -2.24
CA ASP A 99 -9.87 1.13 -2.98
C ASP A 99 -9.34 1.19 -4.41
N ARG A 100 -10.23 1.52 -5.35
CA ARG A 100 -9.83 1.75 -6.74
C ARG A 100 -9.73 3.26 -6.99
N TYR A 101 -8.60 3.65 -7.54
CA TYR A 101 -8.32 5.03 -7.93
C TYR A 101 -8.16 5.10 -9.45
N VAL A 102 -8.44 6.25 -10.02
CA VAL A 102 -8.10 6.54 -11.42
C VAL A 102 -7.20 7.76 -11.48
N ASN A 103 -6.28 7.74 -12.44
CA ASN A 103 -5.43 8.88 -12.73
C ASN A 103 -6.14 9.73 -13.78
N ASP A 104 -6.60 10.91 -13.39
CA ASP A 104 -7.32 11.81 -14.26
C ASP A 104 -6.38 12.59 -15.20
N GLU A 105 -6.98 13.30 -16.15
CA GLU A 105 -6.25 14.07 -17.16
C GLU A 105 -5.32 15.12 -16.55
N ASP A 106 -5.63 15.63 -15.36
CA ASP A 106 -4.82 16.59 -14.64
C ASP A 106 -3.65 15.95 -13.88
N GLY A 107 -3.46 14.64 -14.01
CA GLY A 107 -2.41 13.90 -13.32
C GLY A 107 -2.74 13.53 -11.88
N MET A 108 -3.92 13.87 -11.39
CA MET A 108 -4.34 13.57 -10.03
C MET A 108 -4.98 12.20 -9.94
N TRP A 109 -4.67 11.46 -8.87
CA TRP A 109 -5.30 10.19 -8.54
C TRP A 109 -6.53 10.46 -7.68
N ARG A 110 -7.69 9.95 -8.11
CA ARG A 110 -8.95 10.15 -7.41
C ARG A 110 -9.59 8.81 -7.07
N PRO A 111 -10.13 8.66 -5.84
CA PRO A 111 -10.83 7.44 -5.46
C PRO A 111 -12.15 7.34 -6.24
N VAL A 112 -12.43 6.16 -6.76
CA VAL A 112 -13.63 5.91 -7.56
C VAL A 112 -14.59 4.99 -6.81
N ARG A 113 -14.03 3.98 -6.11
CA ARG A 113 -14.84 3.00 -5.40
C ARG A 113 -14.03 2.35 -4.29
N SER A 114 -14.70 2.06 -3.19
CA SER A 114 -14.14 1.37 -2.03
C SER A 114 -14.82 0.01 -1.87
N PHE A 115 -14.04 -1.01 -1.54
CA PHE A 115 -14.50 -2.39 -1.35
C PHE A 115 -14.15 -2.82 0.06
N ALA A 116 -15.15 -3.10 0.89
CA ALA A 116 -14.91 -3.56 2.26
C ALA A 116 -14.29 -4.96 2.25
N LEU A 117 -13.25 -5.14 3.07
CA LEU A 117 -12.62 -6.44 3.26
C LEU A 117 -13.49 -7.24 4.25
N THR A 118 -14.19 -8.25 3.73
CA THR A 118 -15.20 -9.00 4.49
C THR A 118 -14.89 -10.48 4.61
N GLY A 119 -13.75 -10.92 4.09
CA GLY A 119 -13.36 -12.33 4.12
C GLY A 119 -12.74 -12.75 5.46
N PRO A 120 -12.25 -13.99 5.53
CA PRO A 120 -11.58 -14.47 6.73
C PRO A 120 -10.24 -13.78 6.94
N ALA A 121 -9.84 -13.65 8.21
CA ALA A 121 -8.53 -13.11 8.56
C ALA A 121 -7.42 -14.05 8.10
N HIS A 122 -6.31 -13.48 7.64
CA HIS A 122 -5.09 -14.21 7.32
C HIS A 122 -4.16 -14.19 8.53
N LEU A 123 -3.14 -15.06 8.51
CA LEU A 123 -2.06 -14.97 9.49
C LEU A 123 -1.26 -13.71 9.22
N THR A 124 -0.93 -13.00 10.29
CA THR A 124 -0.07 -11.82 10.20
C THR A 124 1.39 -12.25 9.99
N SER A 125 2.25 -11.28 9.69
CA SER A 125 3.67 -11.54 9.46
C SER A 125 4.40 -12.12 10.67
N ASP A 126 3.85 -11.97 11.88
CA ASP A 126 4.40 -12.56 13.10
C ASP A 126 3.81 -13.94 13.41
N GLY A 127 2.95 -14.48 12.55
CA GLY A 127 2.36 -15.79 12.69
C GLY A 127 1.08 -15.85 13.52
N THR A 128 0.59 -14.72 14.01
CA THR A 128 -0.65 -14.66 14.78
C THR A 128 -1.82 -14.21 13.91
N ARG A 129 -3.03 -14.55 14.31
CA ARG A 129 -4.24 -14.05 13.67
C ARG A 129 -4.58 -12.68 14.22
N PRO A 130 -5.02 -11.77 13.36
CA PRO A 130 -5.47 -10.45 13.82
C PRO A 130 -6.74 -10.55 14.68
#